data_d6b4796546478b7c85cbe9f7917bce45
#
_entry.id   d6b4796546478b7c85cbe9f7917bce45
#
_cell.length_a   1.000
_cell.length_b   1.000
_cell.length_c   1.000
_cell.angle_alpha   90.00
_cell.angle_beta   90.00
_cell.angle_gamma   90.00
#
_symmetry.space_group_name_H-M   'P 1'
#
loop_
_entity.id
_entity.type
_entity.pdbx_description
1 polymer ?
#
loop_
_entity_poly.entity_id
_entity_poly.type
_entity_poly.pdbx_seq_one_letter_code
_entity_poly.pdbx_strand_id
1 'polypeptide(L)'
;LPIQAEWVYPPRQNLIGYSVRKPDGEPDLSAIRKVMSHHVAIAQCSQYLKTKLPHVELESVSSTAEGVRLVKSLGKPGFAAIGTELAARRYGLDVLAKDIQDHANNFTRFLLIGREKIEVRPTTSYKTSFQITLPEDYPGALHQVLSAFAWRRINLTRIESRPTRKKLGSYYFLIDIEGSLDSVLIPAAVAEIEAIGCQVRILGSYPSYSYETFLSEV
;
A
#
# COMPACT_ATOMS: atom_id res chain seq x y z
N LEU A 1 7.00 10.61 -15.59
CA LEU A 1 7.09 11.19 -14.25
C LEU A 1 7.93 10.26 -13.40
N PRO A 2 9.05 10.70 -12.80
CA PRO A 2 9.85 9.89 -11.90
C PRO A 2 9.17 9.73 -10.53
N ILE A 3 9.48 8.59 -9.87
CA ILE A 3 9.14 8.38 -8.46
C ILE A 3 10.10 9.22 -7.63
N GLN A 4 9.54 10.00 -6.68
CA GLN A 4 10.29 10.93 -5.83
C GLN A 4 10.47 10.42 -4.40
N ALA A 5 9.50 9.63 -3.92
CA ALA A 5 9.54 9.04 -2.59
C ALA A 5 8.56 7.86 -2.47
N GLU A 6 8.79 7.02 -1.47
CA GLU A 6 7.93 5.91 -1.10
C GLU A 6 7.59 5.96 0.39
N TRP A 7 6.32 5.67 0.71
CA TRP A 7 5.87 5.39 2.07
C TRP A 7 5.20 4.03 2.12
N VAL A 8 5.58 3.23 3.09
CA VAL A 8 4.95 1.95 3.39
C VAL A 8 4.21 2.09 4.72
N TYR A 9 2.88 1.97 4.67
CA TYR A 9 2.01 2.21 5.82
C TYR A 9 1.05 1.05 6.03
N PRO A 10 0.90 0.53 7.27
CA PRO A 10 -0.12 -0.45 7.61
C PRO A 10 -1.44 0.28 7.92
N PRO A 11 -2.44 0.28 7.03
CA PRO A 11 -3.72 0.89 7.33
C PRO A 11 -4.43 0.13 8.44
N ARG A 12 -4.69 0.80 9.56
CA ARG A 12 -5.48 0.26 10.66
C ARG A 12 -6.94 0.52 10.40
N GLN A 13 -7.74 -0.54 10.43
CA GLN A 13 -9.17 -0.47 10.23
C GLN A 13 -9.88 -0.36 11.58
N ASN A 14 -10.76 0.64 11.70
CA ASN A 14 -11.54 0.86 12.90
C ASN A 14 -13.02 0.88 12.55
N LEU A 15 -13.86 0.49 13.50
CA LEU A 15 -15.30 0.67 13.41
C LEU A 15 -15.66 2.08 13.90
N ILE A 16 -16.34 2.85 13.07
CA ILE A 16 -16.57 4.28 13.25
C ILE A 16 -18.06 4.59 13.13
N GLY A 17 -18.59 5.38 14.06
CA GLY A 17 -20.00 5.74 14.03
C GLY A 17 -20.39 6.67 15.16
N TYR A 18 -21.69 6.86 15.37
CA TYR A 18 -22.22 7.54 16.53
C TYR A 18 -22.33 6.55 17.69
N SER A 19 -21.65 6.84 18.80
CA SER A 19 -21.62 5.97 19.96
C SER A 19 -22.97 5.97 20.70
N VAL A 20 -23.51 4.79 20.92
CA VAL A 20 -24.45 4.51 22.00
C VAL A 20 -23.63 3.84 23.11
N ARG A 21 -23.70 4.33 24.33
CA ARG A 21 -22.90 3.78 25.42
C ARG A 21 -23.74 2.89 26.31
N LYS A 22 -23.13 1.80 26.75
CA LYS A 22 -23.62 0.93 27.79
C LYS A 22 -23.47 1.59 29.17
N PRO A 23 -24.12 1.06 30.24
CA PRO A 23 -23.95 1.56 31.58
C PRO A 23 -22.50 1.57 32.11
N ASP A 24 -21.66 0.69 31.61
CA ASP A 24 -20.22 0.59 31.92
C ASP A 24 -19.36 1.63 31.15
N GLY A 25 -19.99 2.44 30.26
CA GLY A 25 -19.32 3.47 29.45
C GLY A 25 -18.78 2.98 28.12
N GLU A 26 -18.75 1.68 27.86
CA GLU A 26 -18.28 1.11 26.59
C GLU A 26 -19.30 1.32 25.46
N PRO A 27 -18.85 1.39 24.20
CA PRO A 27 -19.75 1.46 23.05
C PRO A 27 -20.67 0.23 22.96
N ASP A 28 -21.95 0.47 22.79
CA ASP A 28 -22.92 -0.60 22.56
C ASP A 28 -22.96 -0.99 21.08
N LEU A 29 -22.21 -2.02 20.70
CA LEU A 29 -22.15 -2.52 19.36
C LEU A 29 -23.43 -3.24 18.92
N SER A 30 -24.28 -3.67 19.84
CA SER A 30 -25.56 -4.35 19.52
C SER A 30 -26.58 -3.40 18.87
N ALA A 31 -26.42 -2.10 19.07
CA ALA A 31 -27.24 -1.08 18.44
C ALA A 31 -26.95 -0.91 16.93
N ILE A 32 -25.81 -1.42 16.42
CA ILE A 32 -25.42 -1.27 15.02
C ILE A 32 -26.25 -2.25 14.18
N ARG A 33 -26.83 -1.74 13.10
CA ARG A 33 -27.66 -2.52 12.15
C ARG A 33 -26.98 -2.65 10.79
N LYS A 34 -26.16 -1.66 10.40
CA LYS A 34 -25.50 -1.62 9.10
C LYS A 34 -24.07 -1.12 9.22
N VAL A 35 -23.15 -1.78 8.50
CA VAL A 35 -21.75 -1.37 8.35
C VAL A 35 -21.44 -1.10 6.88
N MET A 36 -20.89 0.09 6.59
CA MET A 36 -20.58 0.56 5.24
C MET A 36 -19.08 0.75 5.06
N SER A 37 -18.50 0.21 4.01
CA SER A 37 -17.11 0.49 3.62
C SER A 37 -16.80 -0.01 2.20
N HIS A 38 -15.57 0.20 1.74
CA HIS A 38 -15.08 -0.44 0.54
C HIS A 38 -15.00 -1.96 0.73
N HIS A 39 -15.37 -2.73 -0.31
CA HIS A 39 -15.43 -4.20 -0.24
C HIS A 39 -14.14 -4.85 0.28
N VAL A 40 -12.96 -4.29 -0.08
CA VAL A 40 -11.67 -4.80 0.40
C VAL A 40 -11.54 -4.62 1.92
N ALA A 41 -11.94 -3.46 2.47
CA ALA A 41 -11.87 -3.22 3.91
C ALA A 41 -12.86 -4.10 4.68
N ILE A 42 -14.06 -4.34 4.14
CA ILE A 42 -15.03 -5.29 4.70
C ILE A 42 -14.42 -6.70 4.75
N ALA A 43 -13.80 -7.14 3.65
CA ALA A 43 -13.15 -8.45 3.57
C ALA A 43 -11.98 -8.59 4.57
N GLN A 44 -11.20 -7.53 4.77
CA GLN A 44 -10.09 -7.48 5.74
C GLN A 44 -10.53 -7.54 7.20
N CYS A 45 -11.81 -7.30 7.49
CA CYS A 45 -12.39 -7.33 8.84
C CYS A 45 -13.43 -8.44 9.01
N SER A 46 -13.42 -9.45 8.13
CA SER A 46 -14.50 -10.44 8.04
C SER A 46 -14.67 -11.29 9.31
N GLN A 47 -13.59 -11.67 9.98
CA GLN A 47 -13.65 -12.44 11.24
C GLN A 47 -14.24 -11.61 12.37
N TYR A 48 -13.78 -10.35 12.50
CA TYR A 48 -14.34 -9.43 13.48
C TYR A 48 -15.84 -9.23 13.28
N LEU A 49 -16.26 -8.92 12.05
CA LEU A 49 -17.67 -8.69 11.70
C LEU A 49 -18.53 -9.92 12.02
N LYS A 50 -18.11 -11.12 11.59
CA LYS A 50 -18.82 -12.37 11.87
C LYS A 50 -18.94 -12.68 13.36
N THR A 51 -17.91 -12.36 14.16
CA THR A 51 -17.86 -12.72 15.58
C THR A 51 -18.55 -11.69 16.46
N LYS A 52 -18.33 -10.39 16.20
CA LYS A 52 -18.82 -9.31 17.06
C LYS A 52 -20.12 -8.67 16.57
N LEU A 53 -20.39 -8.77 15.27
CA LEU A 53 -21.51 -8.12 14.60
C LEU A 53 -22.21 -9.06 13.60
N PRO A 54 -22.59 -10.31 13.97
CA PRO A 54 -23.15 -11.30 13.05
C PRO A 54 -24.51 -10.90 12.47
N HIS A 55 -25.18 -9.93 13.09
CA HIS A 55 -26.53 -9.48 12.74
C HIS A 55 -26.56 -8.26 11.82
N VAL A 56 -25.39 -7.65 11.52
CA VAL A 56 -25.37 -6.42 10.73
C VAL A 56 -25.47 -6.67 9.22
N GLU A 57 -26.13 -5.75 8.54
CA GLU A 57 -26.09 -5.66 7.09
C GLU A 57 -24.75 -5.02 6.65
N LEU A 58 -24.09 -5.63 5.67
CA LEU A 58 -22.86 -5.11 5.09
C LEU A 58 -23.16 -4.45 3.75
N GLU A 59 -22.81 -3.18 3.59
CA GLU A 59 -22.99 -2.42 2.36
C GLU A 59 -21.64 -1.99 1.80
N SER A 60 -21.37 -2.39 0.55
CA SER A 60 -20.17 -1.97 -0.16
C SER A 60 -20.36 -0.62 -0.82
N VAL A 61 -19.42 0.31 -0.58
CA VAL A 61 -19.39 1.65 -1.16
C VAL A 61 -18.07 1.90 -1.90
N SER A 62 -17.95 3.02 -2.59
CA SER A 62 -16.82 3.33 -3.48
C SER A 62 -15.47 3.46 -2.78
N SER A 63 -15.45 3.83 -1.50
CA SER A 63 -14.23 3.95 -0.68
C SER A 63 -14.55 3.87 0.82
N THR A 64 -13.52 3.61 1.64
CA THR A 64 -13.64 3.67 3.11
C THR A 64 -14.05 5.07 3.59
N ALA A 65 -13.50 6.11 2.98
CA ALA A 65 -13.85 7.51 3.32
C ALA A 65 -15.31 7.83 2.97
N GLU A 66 -15.83 7.29 1.88
CA GLU A 66 -17.24 7.43 1.50
C GLU A 66 -18.16 6.78 2.54
N GLY A 67 -17.82 5.59 3.03
CA GLY A 67 -18.55 4.94 4.11
C GLY A 67 -18.66 5.82 5.36
N VAL A 68 -17.54 6.41 5.79
CA VAL A 68 -17.51 7.33 6.94
C VAL A 68 -18.34 8.59 6.67
N ARG A 69 -18.27 9.15 5.45
CA ARG A 69 -19.07 10.31 5.05
C ARG A 69 -20.57 10.01 5.10
N LEU A 70 -20.99 8.84 4.62
CA LEU A 70 -22.39 8.42 4.65
C LEU A 70 -22.90 8.26 6.09
N VAL A 71 -22.13 7.61 6.98
CA VAL A 71 -22.48 7.52 8.40
C VAL A 71 -22.67 8.91 9.01
N LYS A 72 -21.76 9.86 8.69
CA LYS A 72 -21.89 11.25 9.15
C LYS A 72 -23.18 11.90 8.65
N SER A 73 -23.53 11.70 7.38
CA SER A 73 -24.73 12.30 6.79
C SER A 73 -26.04 11.75 7.36
N LEU A 74 -26.05 10.48 7.80
CA LEU A 74 -27.20 9.86 8.44
C LEU A 74 -27.47 10.43 9.84
N GLY A 75 -26.46 10.94 10.52
CA GLY A 75 -26.59 11.73 11.75
C GLY A 75 -27.18 11.01 12.97
N LYS A 76 -27.20 9.68 12.98
CA LYS A 76 -27.85 8.88 14.03
C LYS A 76 -27.12 7.56 14.30
N PRO A 77 -27.26 7.00 15.50
CA PRO A 77 -26.78 5.66 15.84
C PRO A 77 -27.40 4.56 14.95
N GLY A 78 -26.81 3.37 15.00
CA GLY A 78 -27.27 2.21 14.22
C GLY A 78 -26.56 2.02 12.89
N PHE A 79 -25.74 2.99 12.48
CA PHE A 79 -24.89 2.94 11.27
C PHE A 79 -23.43 3.09 11.66
N ALA A 80 -22.59 2.26 11.10
CA ALA A 80 -21.14 2.35 11.28
C ALA A 80 -20.40 2.24 9.94
N ALA A 81 -19.16 2.69 9.91
CA ALA A 81 -18.26 2.49 8.78
C ALA A 81 -16.96 1.82 9.24
N ILE A 82 -16.28 1.13 8.33
CA ILE A 82 -14.90 0.71 8.53
C ILE A 82 -14.00 1.75 7.88
N GLY A 83 -13.04 2.28 8.65
CA GLY A 83 -12.14 3.31 8.16
C GLY A 83 -10.99 3.60 9.11
N THR A 84 -10.20 4.63 8.82
CA THR A 84 -9.07 5.05 9.63
C THR A 84 -9.49 5.98 10.77
N GLU A 85 -8.73 6.01 11.86
CA GLU A 85 -8.96 6.96 12.96
C GLU A 85 -8.92 8.42 12.50
N LEU A 86 -8.08 8.73 11.50
CA LEU A 86 -8.04 10.06 10.88
C LEU A 86 -9.38 10.44 10.25
N ALA A 87 -10.06 9.48 9.60
CA ALA A 87 -11.39 9.73 9.04
C ALA A 87 -12.42 9.97 10.15
N ALA A 88 -12.38 9.20 11.25
CA ALA A 88 -13.25 9.44 12.39
C ALA A 88 -13.11 10.87 12.93
N ARG A 89 -11.87 11.30 13.20
CA ARG A 89 -11.55 12.65 13.66
C ARG A 89 -12.03 13.74 12.69
N ARG A 90 -11.76 13.56 11.39
CA ARG A 90 -12.14 14.54 10.36
C ARG A 90 -13.65 14.76 10.24
N TYR A 91 -14.42 13.69 10.42
CA TYR A 91 -15.88 13.75 10.34
C TYR A 91 -16.57 13.93 11.70
N GLY A 92 -15.81 14.00 12.80
CA GLY A 92 -16.35 14.15 14.15
C GLY A 92 -17.26 12.99 14.53
N LEU A 93 -16.79 11.77 14.29
CA LEU A 93 -17.42 10.52 14.66
C LEU A 93 -16.57 9.78 15.70
N ASP A 94 -17.22 8.93 16.48
CA ASP A 94 -16.55 8.11 17.48
C ASP A 94 -15.90 6.88 16.86
N VAL A 95 -14.77 6.45 17.42
CA VAL A 95 -14.18 5.13 17.17
C VAL A 95 -14.84 4.15 18.12
N LEU A 96 -15.70 3.29 17.60
CA LEU A 96 -16.48 2.30 18.36
C LEU A 96 -15.67 1.04 18.68
N ALA A 97 -14.73 0.67 17.79
CA ALA A 97 -13.74 -0.38 18.03
C ALA A 97 -12.49 -0.10 17.19
N LYS A 98 -11.32 -0.36 17.80
CA LYS A 98 -10.01 -0.15 17.15
C LYS A 98 -9.46 -1.46 16.58
N ASP A 99 -8.64 -1.31 15.54
CA ASP A 99 -7.80 -2.39 15.00
C ASP A 99 -8.58 -3.68 14.69
N ILE A 100 -9.72 -3.52 13.99
CA ILE A 100 -10.66 -4.63 13.73
C ILE A 100 -10.26 -5.48 12.51
N GLN A 101 -9.13 -5.20 11.85
CA GLN A 101 -8.61 -5.99 10.74
C GLN A 101 -8.16 -7.39 11.19
N ASP A 102 -8.45 -8.40 10.39
CA ASP A 102 -8.13 -9.80 10.69
C ASP A 102 -6.62 -10.07 10.72
N HIS A 103 -5.84 -9.30 9.95
CA HIS A 103 -4.38 -9.42 9.86
C HIS A 103 -3.69 -8.07 10.06
N ALA A 104 -2.71 -8.02 10.97
CA ALA A 104 -1.93 -6.82 11.25
C ALA A 104 -0.91 -6.49 10.13
N ASN A 105 -0.51 -7.50 9.33
CA ASN A 105 0.56 -7.40 8.34
C ASN A 105 0.08 -6.96 6.95
N ASN A 106 -0.94 -6.13 6.88
CA ASN A 106 -1.39 -5.56 5.63
C ASN A 106 -0.73 -4.20 5.44
N PHE A 107 0.19 -4.11 4.46
CA PHE A 107 0.91 -2.87 4.15
C PHE A 107 0.42 -2.29 2.83
N THR A 108 0.23 -0.99 2.82
CA THR A 108 -0.03 -0.22 1.59
C THR A 108 1.20 0.60 1.25
N ARG A 109 1.64 0.47 0.01
CA ARG A 109 2.74 1.25 -0.55
C ARG A 109 2.19 2.47 -1.25
N PHE A 110 2.66 3.65 -0.87
CA PHE A 110 2.34 4.91 -1.52
C PHE A 110 3.58 5.44 -2.23
N LEU A 111 3.42 5.84 -3.50
CA LEU A 111 4.48 6.44 -4.29
C LEU A 111 4.13 7.90 -4.58
N LEU A 112 5.06 8.78 -4.28
CA LEU A 112 5.00 10.16 -4.74
C LEU A 112 5.69 10.26 -6.10
N ILE A 113 4.95 10.74 -7.09
CA ILE A 113 5.43 10.90 -8.46
C ILE A 113 5.33 12.37 -8.88
N GLY A 114 6.35 12.89 -9.50
CA GLY A 114 6.39 14.30 -9.91
C GLY A 114 7.48 14.59 -10.93
N ARG A 115 7.37 15.73 -11.63
CA ARG A 115 8.40 16.20 -12.57
C ARG A 115 9.55 16.90 -11.83
N GLU A 116 9.20 17.74 -10.89
CA GLU A 116 10.14 18.53 -10.11
C GLU A 116 10.61 17.73 -8.91
N LYS A 117 11.90 17.83 -8.63
CA LYS A 117 12.50 17.20 -7.43
C LYS A 117 11.94 17.92 -6.20
N ILE A 118 11.39 17.15 -5.28
CA ILE A 118 10.90 17.67 -4.01
C ILE A 118 11.95 17.46 -2.92
N GLU A 119 11.96 18.36 -1.95
CA GLU A 119 12.69 18.15 -0.70
C GLU A 119 11.91 17.19 0.19
N VAL A 120 12.56 16.12 0.59
CA VAL A 120 12.03 15.11 1.50
C VAL A 120 12.97 14.96 2.69
N ARG A 121 12.45 14.44 3.80
CA ARG A 121 13.29 14.20 4.98
C ARG A 121 14.46 13.29 4.62
N PRO A 122 15.67 13.55 5.15
CA PRO A 122 16.79 12.64 4.97
C PRO A 122 16.49 11.25 5.52
N THR A 123 16.94 10.22 4.81
CA THR A 123 16.89 8.82 5.25
C THR A 123 18.08 8.08 4.68
N THR A 124 18.49 7.01 5.32
CA THR A 124 19.51 6.07 4.82
C THR A 124 18.91 4.97 3.95
N SER A 125 17.58 4.82 3.96
CA SER A 125 16.88 3.81 3.17
C SER A 125 16.47 4.38 1.82
N TYR A 126 17.06 3.85 0.75
CA TYR A 126 16.76 4.20 -0.62
C TYR A 126 16.32 2.98 -1.41
N LYS A 127 15.45 3.20 -2.38
CA LYS A 127 15.11 2.22 -3.41
C LYS A 127 15.28 2.82 -4.79
N THR A 128 15.58 1.95 -5.74
CA THR A 128 15.56 2.29 -7.16
C THR A 128 14.60 1.36 -7.89
N SER A 129 13.71 1.95 -8.67
CA SER A 129 12.73 1.22 -9.48
C SER A 129 13.07 1.27 -10.95
N PHE A 130 12.96 0.14 -11.61
CA PHE A 130 13.23 -0.04 -13.03
C PHE A 130 12.04 -0.64 -13.76
N GLN A 131 11.93 -0.28 -15.02
CA GLN A 131 11.23 -1.05 -16.03
C GLN A 131 12.28 -1.66 -16.97
N ILE A 132 12.35 -2.99 -17.00
CA ILE A 132 13.30 -3.72 -17.85
C ILE A 132 12.52 -4.49 -18.89
N THR A 133 12.83 -4.25 -20.17
CA THR A 133 12.23 -4.95 -21.30
C THR A 133 13.28 -5.85 -21.93
N LEU A 134 12.97 -7.14 -22.03
CA LEU A 134 13.84 -8.12 -22.68
C LEU A 134 13.83 -7.90 -24.20
N PRO A 135 14.96 -8.10 -24.90
CA PRO A 135 15.01 -8.03 -26.36
C PRO A 135 14.18 -9.15 -26.99
N GLU A 136 14.27 -10.35 -26.44
CA GLU A 136 13.54 -11.55 -26.82
C GLU A 136 13.18 -12.37 -25.58
N ASP A 137 12.08 -13.12 -25.66
CA ASP A 137 11.66 -14.04 -24.60
C ASP A 137 12.20 -15.44 -24.92
N TYR A 138 13.20 -15.87 -24.15
CA TYR A 138 13.81 -17.21 -24.22
C TYR A 138 14.06 -17.76 -22.84
N PRO A 139 14.17 -19.11 -22.68
CA PRO A 139 14.45 -19.72 -21.40
C PRO A 139 15.76 -19.18 -20.78
N GLY A 140 15.67 -18.59 -19.59
CA GLY A 140 16.81 -17.98 -18.88
C GLY A 140 17.00 -16.48 -19.10
N ALA A 141 16.25 -15.81 -19.97
CA ALA A 141 16.40 -14.36 -20.21
C ALA A 141 16.24 -13.54 -18.92
N LEU A 142 15.20 -13.78 -18.14
CA LEU A 142 15.02 -13.12 -16.84
C LEU A 142 16.15 -13.48 -15.87
N HIS A 143 16.62 -14.72 -15.84
CA HIS A 143 17.73 -15.13 -14.99
C HIS A 143 18.99 -14.29 -15.23
N GLN A 144 19.33 -13.95 -16.49
CA GLN A 144 20.48 -13.10 -16.81
C GLN A 144 20.32 -11.70 -16.20
N VAL A 145 19.14 -11.10 -16.30
CA VAL A 145 18.84 -9.82 -15.65
C VAL A 145 19.01 -9.89 -14.14
N LEU A 146 18.45 -10.93 -13.50
CA LEU A 146 18.56 -11.11 -12.06
C LEU A 146 19.98 -11.38 -11.60
N SER A 147 20.80 -12.07 -12.42
CA SER A 147 22.20 -12.34 -12.12
C SER A 147 23.03 -11.07 -11.99
N ALA A 148 22.74 -10.03 -12.77
CA ALA A 148 23.44 -8.74 -12.68
C ALA A 148 23.29 -8.10 -11.30
N PHE A 149 22.13 -8.23 -10.67
CA PHE A 149 21.89 -7.79 -9.30
C PHE A 149 22.48 -8.77 -8.26
N ALA A 150 22.30 -10.07 -8.47
CA ALA A 150 22.73 -11.11 -7.53
C ALA A 150 24.23 -11.13 -7.30
N TRP A 151 25.06 -11.02 -8.36
CA TRP A 151 26.52 -10.95 -8.26
C TRP A 151 27.01 -9.77 -7.43
N ARG A 152 26.23 -8.68 -7.39
CA ARG A 152 26.52 -7.47 -6.62
C ARG A 152 25.88 -7.46 -5.24
N ARG A 153 25.18 -8.55 -4.86
CA ARG A 153 24.41 -8.68 -3.61
C ARG A 153 23.39 -7.55 -3.42
N ILE A 154 22.81 -7.06 -4.53
CA ILE A 154 21.75 -6.08 -4.51
C ILE A 154 20.43 -6.79 -4.24
N ASN A 155 19.76 -6.42 -3.15
CA ASN A 155 18.48 -7.02 -2.77
C ASN A 155 17.34 -6.48 -3.64
N LEU A 156 16.51 -7.39 -4.16
CA LEU A 156 15.26 -7.06 -4.83
C LEU A 156 14.12 -7.07 -3.82
N THR A 157 13.37 -5.98 -3.76
CA THR A 157 12.19 -5.88 -2.88
C THR A 157 10.89 -6.16 -3.63
N ARG A 158 10.91 -6.10 -4.95
CA ARG A 158 9.75 -6.40 -5.81
C ARG A 158 10.20 -6.81 -7.20
N ILE A 159 9.47 -7.77 -7.76
CA ILE A 159 9.50 -8.08 -9.19
C ILE A 159 8.08 -8.37 -9.66
N GLU A 160 7.70 -7.77 -10.77
CA GLU A 160 6.38 -7.95 -11.37
C GLU A 160 6.49 -7.96 -12.89
N SER A 161 5.97 -9.00 -13.54
CA SER A 161 5.88 -9.08 -14.99
C SER A 161 4.60 -8.45 -15.51
N ARG A 162 4.70 -7.68 -16.60
CA ARG A 162 3.58 -7.07 -17.29
C ARG A 162 3.69 -7.31 -18.80
N PRO A 163 2.60 -7.71 -19.47
CA PRO A 163 2.60 -7.87 -20.91
C PRO A 163 2.77 -6.51 -21.62
N THR A 164 3.60 -6.45 -22.66
CA THR A 164 3.81 -5.21 -23.42
C THR A 164 2.61 -4.82 -24.27
N ARG A 165 1.68 -5.75 -24.52
CA ARG A 165 0.52 -5.62 -25.43
C ARG A 165 0.90 -5.32 -26.90
N LYS A 166 2.18 -5.38 -27.25
CA LYS A 166 2.65 -5.18 -28.63
C LYS A 166 2.72 -6.49 -29.41
N LYS A 167 3.12 -7.57 -28.76
CA LYS A 167 3.25 -8.92 -29.33
C LYS A 167 2.93 -9.93 -28.23
N LEU A 168 2.26 -11.02 -28.60
CA LEU A 168 2.01 -12.13 -27.67
C LEU A 168 3.35 -12.69 -27.19
N GLY A 169 3.49 -12.92 -25.87
CA GLY A 169 4.72 -13.42 -25.27
C GLY A 169 5.76 -12.35 -24.94
N SER A 170 5.54 -11.07 -25.25
CA SER A 170 6.49 -10.01 -24.88
C SER A 170 6.11 -9.38 -23.54
N TYR A 171 7.08 -9.39 -22.60
CA TYR A 171 6.90 -8.85 -21.25
C TYR A 171 7.95 -7.78 -20.95
N TYR A 172 7.59 -6.87 -20.05
CA TYR A 172 8.53 -6.06 -19.30
C TYR A 172 8.41 -6.36 -17.83
N PHE A 173 9.49 -6.15 -17.10
CA PHE A 173 9.55 -6.37 -15.66
C PHE A 173 9.63 -5.04 -14.93
N LEU A 174 8.80 -4.88 -13.92
CA LEU A 174 8.94 -3.82 -12.93
C LEU A 174 9.75 -4.41 -11.77
N ILE A 175 10.93 -3.87 -11.53
CA ILE A 175 11.87 -4.34 -10.51
C ILE A 175 12.19 -3.18 -9.58
N ASP A 176 12.02 -3.42 -8.27
CA ASP A 176 12.47 -2.49 -7.24
C ASP A 176 13.61 -3.15 -6.46
N ILE A 177 14.70 -2.42 -6.30
CA ILE A 177 15.88 -2.84 -5.55
C ILE A 177 16.15 -1.90 -4.39
N GLU A 178 16.86 -2.39 -3.36
CA GLU A 178 17.43 -1.55 -2.31
C GLU A 178 18.67 -0.83 -2.81
N GLY A 179 18.78 0.46 -2.47
CA GLY A 179 19.91 1.32 -2.78
C GLY A 179 19.60 2.46 -3.73
N SER A 180 20.53 3.42 -3.77
CA SER A 180 20.49 4.63 -4.59
C SER A 180 21.37 4.47 -5.84
N LEU A 181 20.97 5.16 -6.92
CA LEU A 181 21.80 5.32 -8.13
C LEU A 181 23.14 6.00 -7.87
N ASP A 182 23.33 6.67 -6.73
CA ASP A 182 24.62 7.21 -6.32
C ASP A 182 25.65 6.11 -5.93
N SER A 183 25.16 4.86 -5.75
CA SER A 183 26.01 3.70 -5.53
C SER A 183 26.72 3.29 -6.82
N VAL A 184 27.97 2.91 -6.73
CA VAL A 184 28.74 2.37 -7.89
C VAL A 184 28.15 1.05 -8.42
N LEU A 185 27.56 0.22 -7.56
CA LEU A 185 27.10 -1.12 -7.90
C LEU A 185 25.85 -1.10 -8.78
N ILE A 186 24.94 -0.16 -8.56
CA ILE A 186 23.66 -0.13 -9.26
C ILE A 186 23.84 0.32 -10.72
N PRO A 187 24.53 1.41 -11.05
CA PRO A 187 24.83 1.75 -12.42
C PRO A 187 25.61 0.66 -13.17
N ALA A 188 26.54 -0.04 -12.48
CA ALA A 188 27.26 -1.16 -13.09
C ALA A 188 26.35 -2.36 -13.42
N ALA A 189 25.36 -2.66 -12.58
CA ALA A 189 24.35 -3.68 -12.88
C ALA A 189 23.48 -3.27 -14.08
N VAL A 190 23.06 -2.00 -14.14
CA VAL A 190 22.29 -1.47 -15.26
C VAL A 190 23.07 -1.59 -16.58
N ALA A 191 24.34 -1.18 -16.58
CA ALA A 191 25.20 -1.28 -17.77
C ALA A 191 25.35 -2.73 -18.27
N GLU A 192 25.48 -3.70 -17.36
CA GLU A 192 25.52 -5.13 -17.71
C GLU A 192 24.19 -5.61 -18.33
N ILE A 193 23.06 -5.20 -17.75
CA ILE A 193 21.73 -5.54 -18.27
C ILE A 193 21.49 -4.94 -19.67
N GLU A 194 21.97 -3.71 -19.90
CA GLU A 194 21.88 -3.07 -21.21
C GLU A 194 22.84 -3.73 -22.23
N ALA A 195 24.02 -4.16 -21.79
CA ALA A 195 24.99 -4.85 -22.65
C ALA A 195 24.49 -6.20 -23.19
N ILE A 196 23.60 -6.89 -22.47
CA ILE A 196 22.93 -8.09 -22.97
C ILE A 196 21.69 -7.80 -23.85
N GLY A 197 21.49 -6.54 -24.23
CA GLY A 197 20.45 -6.11 -25.16
C GLY A 197 19.11 -5.74 -24.54
N CYS A 198 18.98 -5.74 -23.21
CA CYS A 198 17.77 -5.29 -22.53
C CYS A 198 17.62 -3.76 -22.58
N GLN A 199 16.38 -3.29 -22.65
CA GLN A 199 16.08 -1.87 -22.46
C GLN A 199 15.78 -1.61 -20.99
N VAL A 200 16.57 -0.74 -20.35
CA VAL A 200 16.38 -0.34 -18.95
C VAL A 200 15.84 1.09 -18.90
N ARG A 201 14.70 1.25 -18.25
CA ARG A 201 14.15 2.55 -17.94
C ARG A 201 14.11 2.73 -16.42
N ILE A 202 14.83 3.72 -15.92
CA ILE A 202 14.79 4.11 -14.50
C ILE A 202 13.50 4.86 -14.26
N LEU A 203 12.68 4.36 -13.32
CA LEU A 203 11.42 4.98 -12.89
C LEU A 203 11.64 5.97 -11.74
N GLY A 204 12.72 5.80 -11.00
CA GLY A 204 13.15 6.69 -9.92
C GLY A 204 14.17 6.01 -9.01
N SER A 205 15.00 6.83 -8.37
CA SER A 205 15.84 6.46 -7.22
C SER A 205 15.44 7.42 -6.10
N TYR A 206 14.87 6.89 -5.03
CA TYR A 206 14.10 7.68 -4.09
C TYR A 206 14.23 7.15 -2.66
N PRO A 207 14.05 8.04 -1.65
CA PRO A 207 13.96 7.65 -0.26
C PRO A 207 12.72 6.79 0.00
N SER A 208 12.89 5.75 0.80
CA SER A 208 11.84 4.83 1.24
C SER A 208 11.64 4.97 2.73
N TYR A 209 10.39 5.26 3.14
CA TYR A 209 10.01 5.44 4.53
C TYR A 209 9.11 4.29 4.95
N SER A 210 9.50 3.58 6.02
CA SER A 210 8.64 2.61 6.69
C SER A 210 7.82 3.27 7.80
N TYR A 211 6.71 2.65 8.16
CA TYR A 211 5.90 3.08 9.31
C TYR A 211 6.71 3.11 10.62
N GLU A 212 7.64 2.18 10.79
CA GLU A 212 8.49 2.10 11.98
C GLU A 212 9.40 3.32 12.11
N THR A 213 9.85 3.88 11.00
CA THR A 213 10.67 5.11 10.97
C THR A 213 9.91 6.30 11.57
N PHE A 214 8.59 6.36 11.46
CA PHE A 214 7.79 7.44 12.03
C PHE A 214 7.48 7.26 13.52
N LEU A 215 7.41 6.02 14.01
CA LEU A 215 7.14 5.75 15.44
C LEU A 215 8.36 5.98 16.33
N SER A 216 9.58 5.89 15.78
CA SER A 216 10.82 6.11 16.53
C SER A 216 11.16 7.59 16.73
N GLU A 217 10.44 8.51 16.10
CA GLU A 217 10.69 9.97 16.13
C GLU A 217 9.59 10.76 16.91
N VAL A 218 8.61 10.09 17.51
CA VAL A 218 7.55 10.67 18.36
C VAL A 218 7.72 10.19 19.79
#